data_06b2e9b2762f2ae0caf1245cd674b051
#
_entry.id   06b2e9b2762f2ae0caf1245cd674b051
#
_cell.length_a   1.000
_cell.length_b   1.000
_cell.length_c   1.000
_cell.angle_alpha   90.00
_cell.angle_beta   90.00
_cell.angle_gamma   90.00
#
_symmetry.space_group_name_H-M   'P 1'
#
loop_
_entity.id
_entity.type
_entity.pdbx_description
1 polymer ?
#
loop_
_entity_poly.entity_id
_entity_poly.type
_entity_poly.pdbx_seq_one_letter_code
_entity_poly.pdbx_strand_id
1 'polypeptide(L)'
;MKASYSAYDFTKSRERIDEILKGADADYQNKDSIPSRDDLTFTNGFNVRCSALFVDIRGSKAINDKHTKPVLAKIYKTYISELVAIMRNHPKVNEISIEGDCVWGIFDTPYQIDIDDVFEVAYRISSLIDVLNIKLRKRNYSELTVGIGASYGSSLLIKSGYKGSGINEVVWLGTLVSEAAKLCGYGNKLWLITKSWFRMCFMTT
;
A
#
# COMPACT_ATOMS: atom_id res chain seq x y z
N MET A 1 -14.85 1.81 4.20
CA MET A 1 -15.70 2.69 5.07
C MET A 1 -17.14 2.63 4.62
N LYS A 2 -18.12 2.73 5.56
CA LYS A 2 -19.55 2.74 5.21
C LYS A 2 -20.02 4.20 5.06
N ALA A 3 -20.60 4.54 3.91
CA ALA A 3 -21.12 5.87 3.65
C ALA A 3 -22.62 5.94 3.96
N SER A 4 -23.08 7.07 4.51
CA SER A 4 -24.50 7.43 4.64
C SER A 4 -24.79 8.62 3.75
N TYR A 5 -26.03 8.70 3.24
CA TYR A 5 -26.46 9.84 2.45
C TYR A 5 -26.51 11.11 3.31
N SER A 6 -25.98 12.19 2.76
CA SER A 6 -26.13 13.54 3.29
C SER A 6 -26.28 14.52 2.11
N ALA A 7 -27.23 15.44 2.19
CA ALA A 7 -27.40 16.47 1.16
C ALA A 7 -26.13 17.35 1.07
N TYR A 8 -25.69 17.61 -0.15
CA TYR A 8 -24.56 18.50 -0.38
C TYR A 8 -24.96 19.96 -0.22
N ASP A 9 -24.24 20.69 0.61
CA ASP A 9 -24.42 22.11 0.87
C ASP A 9 -23.23 22.89 0.32
N PHE A 10 -23.45 23.66 -0.73
CA PHE A 10 -22.41 24.41 -1.42
C PHE A 10 -21.82 25.54 -0.56
N THR A 11 -22.64 26.21 0.28
CA THR A 11 -22.15 27.27 1.16
C THR A 11 -21.18 26.72 2.20
N LYS A 12 -21.58 25.64 2.89
CA LYS A 12 -20.71 24.93 3.83
C LYS A 12 -19.47 24.33 3.15
N SER A 13 -19.57 23.97 1.87
CA SER A 13 -18.40 23.50 1.11
C SER A 13 -17.36 24.60 0.91
N ARG A 14 -17.79 25.80 0.57
CA ARG A 14 -16.88 26.96 0.43
C ARG A 14 -16.19 27.30 1.75
N GLU A 15 -16.97 27.37 2.84
CA GLU A 15 -16.42 27.64 4.18
C GLU A 15 -15.35 26.61 4.56
N ARG A 16 -15.63 25.33 4.32
CA ARG A 16 -14.69 24.24 4.61
C ARG A 16 -13.42 24.30 3.76
N ILE A 17 -13.53 24.67 2.47
CA ILE A 17 -12.38 24.89 1.58
C ILE A 17 -11.50 26.01 2.14
N ASP A 18 -12.12 27.12 2.52
CA ASP A 18 -11.39 28.28 3.06
C ASP A 18 -10.73 27.92 4.42
N GLU A 19 -11.38 27.16 5.28
CA GLU A 19 -10.82 26.68 6.55
C GLU A 19 -9.57 25.82 6.32
N ILE A 20 -9.63 24.86 5.39
CA ILE A 20 -8.50 23.97 5.07
C ILE A 20 -7.34 24.78 4.48
N LEU A 21 -7.60 25.68 3.54
CA LEU A 21 -6.56 26.46 2.88
C LEU A 21 -5.91 27.53 3.78
N LYS A 22 -6.53 27.90 4.90
CA LYS A 22 -5.98 28.79 5.93
C LYS A 22 -5.07 28.12 6.94
N GLY A 23 -4.93 26.78 6.88
CA GLY A 23 -4.03 26.03 7.76
C GLY A 23 -2.60 26.56 7.74
N ALA A 24 -1.90 26.53 8.88
CA ALA A 24 -0.55 27.06 8.98
C ALA A 24 0.48 26.01 8.53
N ASP A 25 1.52 26.43 7.81
CA ASP A 25 2.61 25.55 7.37
C ASP A 25 3.35 24.91 8.58
N ALA A 26 3.36 25.59 9.73
CA ALA A 26 3.98 25.09 10.98
C ALA A 26 3.28 23.84 11.56
N ASP A 27 2.08 23.53 11.11
CA ASP A 27 1.33 22.32 11.51
C ASP A 27 1.91 21.04 10.85
N TYR A 28 2.83 21.19 9.90
CA TYR A 28 3.49 20.10 9.18
C TYR A 28 4.92 19.91 9.69
N GLN A 29 5.12 18.86 10.49
CA GLN A 29 6.37 18.63 11.22
C GLN A 29 7.14 17.42 10.71
N ASN A 30 8.47 17.45 10.80
CA ASN A 30 9.31 16.29 10.58
C ASN A 30 9.31 15.38 11.83
N LYS A 31 9.25 14.06 11.61
CA LYS A 31 9.36 13.02 12.64
C LYS A 31 10.38 11.97 12.21
N ASP A 32 11.09 11.42 13.18
CA ASP A 32 12.08 10.36 12.95
C ASP A 32 11.44 8.99 12.72
N SER A 33 10.20 8.79 13.18
CA SER A 33 9.41 7.57 12.99
C SER A 33 7.96 7.92 12.67
N ILE A 34 7.21 6.93 12.17
CA ILE A 34 5.79 7.09 11.85
C ILE A 34 5.01 7.32 13.15
N PRO A 35 4.31 8.45 13.32
CA PRO A 35 3.53 8.73 14.52
C PRO A 35 2.27 7.84 14.61
N SER A 36 1.66 7.81 15.79
CA SER A 36 0.35 7.16 15.97
C SER A 36 -0.71 7.83 15.08
N ARG A 37 -1.69 7.05 14.62
CA ARG A 37 -2.86 7.60 13.91
C ARG A 37 -3.65 8.60 14.77
N ASP A 38 -3.58 8.47 16.09
CA ASP A 38 -4.27 9.37 17.03
C ASP A 38 -3.62 10.75 17.11
N ASP A 39 -2.35 10.88 16.71
CA ASP A 39 -1.64 12.16 16.60
C ASP A 39 -2.08 12.97 15.37
N LEU A 40 -2.74 12.31 14.39
CA LEU A 40 -3.20 12.94 13.16
C LEU A 40 -4.57 13.60 13.34
N THR A 41 -4.61 14.86 13.02
CA THR A 41 -5.84 15.67 12.97
C THR A 41 -6.15 16.06 11.52
N PHE A 42 -7.27 16.79 11.31
CA PHE A 42 -7.59 17.32 9.97
C PHE A 42 -6.78 18.58 9.60
N THR A 43 -5.92 19.07 10.50
CA THR A 43 -5.16 20.31 10.33
C THR A 43 -3.66 20.14 10.42
N ASN A 44 -3.16 18.97 10.82
CA ASN A 44 -1.72 18.70 10.90
C ASN A 44 -1.26 17.62 9.91
N GLY A 45 0.04 17.46 9.80
CA GLY A 45 0.69 16.40 9.05
C GLY A 45 2.13 16.17 9.50
N PHE A 46 2.65 14.99 9.18
CA PHE A 46 4.00 14.60 9.58
C PHE A 46 4.80 14.12 8.38
N ASN A 47 5.98 14.69 8.20
CA ASN A 47 6.91 14.23 7.19
C ASN A 47 7.84 13.18 7.82
N VAL A 48 7.82 11.97 7.28
CA VAL A 48 8.55 10.82 7.81
C VAL A 48 9.35 10.12 6.74
N ARG A 49 10.42 9.42 7.13
CA ARG A 49 11.12 8.47 6.26
C ARG A 49 10.53 7.08 6.47
N CYS A 50 10.15 6.44 5.38
CA CYS A 50 9.52 5.13 5.40
C CYS A 50 9.75 4.38 4.10
N SER A 51 9.33 3.13 4.04
CA SER A 51 9.28 2.34 2.83
C SER A 51 7.85 1.95 2.49
N ALA A 52 7.53 1.90 1.19
CA ALA A 52 6.30 1.35 0.68
C ALA A 52 6.58 0.07 -0.11
N LEU A 53 5.75 -0.96 0.08
CA LEU A 53 5.81 -2.23 -0.64
C LEU A 53 4.44 -2.52 -1.25
N PHE A 54 4.40 -2.71 -2.57
CA PHE A 54 3.20 -3.04 -3.34
C PHE A 54 3.31 -4.42 -3.95
N VAL A 55 2.22 -5.17 -3.91
CA VAL A 55 2.09 -6.50 -4.54
C VAL A 55 0.76 -6.57 -5.26
N ASP A 56 0.79 -6.89 -6.55
CA ASP A 56 -0.40 -6.87 -7.41
C ASP A 56 -0.41 -8.04 -8.41
N ILE A 57 -1.58 -8.63 -8.68
CA ILE A 57 -1.71 -9.76 -9.59
C ILE A 57 -1.60 -9.28 -11.04
N ARG A 58 -0.79 -9.99 -11.83
CA ARG A 58 -0.68 -9.77 -13.27
C ARG A 58 -1.77 -10.49 -14.03
N GLY A 59 -2.41 -9.77 -14.96
CA GLY A 59 -3.42 -10.38 -15.81
C GLY A 59 -4.66 -10.87 -15.06
N SER A 60 -5.03 -10.24 -13.95
CA SER A 60 -6.19 -10.56 -13.12
C SER A 60 -7.48 -10.70 -13.91
N LYS A 61 -7.65 -9.92 -15.01
CA LYS A 61 -8.78 -10.04 -15.92
C LYS A 61 -8.88 -11.44 -16.53
N ALA A 62 -7.77 -12.00 -17.03
CA ALA A 62 -7.76 -13.34 -17.62
C ALA A 62 -8.11 -14.44 -16.61
N ILE A 63 -7.70 -14.26 -15.36
CA ILE A 63 -8.06 -15.16 -14.25
C ILE A 63 -9.56 -15.05 -13.97
N ASN A 64 -10.11 -13.84 -13.95
CA ASN A 64 -11.54 -13.59 -13.74
C ASN A 64 -12.40 -14.20 -14.86
N ASP A 65 -11.97 -14.11 -16.10
CA ASP A 65 -12.70 -14.67 -17.26
C ASP A 65 -12.67 -16.20 -17.28
N LYS A 66 -11.65 -16.84 -16.68
CA LYS A 66 -11.46 -18.29 -16.69
C LYS A 66 -12.20 -19.04 -15.59
N HIS A 67 -12.49 -18.40 -14.48
CA HIS A 67 -12.99 -19.06 -13.28
C HIS A 67 -14.37 -18.59 -12.85
N THR A 68 -15.13 -19.48 -12.19
CA THR A 68 -16.39 -19.12 -11.55
C THR A 68 -16.14 -18.24 -10.31
N LYS A 69 -17.15 -17.41 -9.95
CA LYS A 69 -17.06 -16.53 -8.78
C LYS A 69 -16.62 -17.22 -7.48
N PRO A 70 -17.11 -18.45 -7.13
CA PRO A 70 -16.64 -19.15 -5.93
C PRO A 70 -15.16 -19.56 -6.00
N VAL A 71 -14.65 -19.91 -7.18
CA VAL A 71 -13.23 -20.24 -7.40
C VAL A 71 -12.37 -18.99 -7.25
N LEU A 72 -12.79 -17.90 -7.90
CA LEU A 72 -12.12 -16.60 -7.75
C LEU A 72 -12.04 -16.17 -6.28
N ALA A 73 -13.14 -16.27 -5.55
CA ALA A 73 -13.16 -15.92 -4.14
C ALA A 73 -12.15 -16.74 -3.31
N LYS A 74 -11.94 -18.03 -3.64
CA LYS A 74 -10.94 -18.88 -2.97
C LYS A 74 -9.52 -18.42 -3.32
N ILE A 75 -9.24 -18.17 -4.60
CA ILE A 75 -7.93 -17.71 -5.07
C ILE A 75 -7.57 -16.38 -4.37
N TYR A 76 -8.43 -15.37 -4.47
CA TYR A 76 -8.17 -14.04 -3.90
C TYR A 76 -8.08 -14.06 -2.38
N LYS A 77 -8.99 -14.78 -1.69
CA LYS A 77 -8.93 -14.89 -0.23
C LYS A 77 -7.62 -15.53 0.24
N THR A 78 -7.16 -16.59 -0.43
CA THR A 78 -5.89 -17.24 -0.05
C THR A 78 -4.71 -16.31 -0.31
N TYR A 79 -4.66 -15.70 -1.48
CA TYR A 79 -3.61 -14.75 -1.86
C TYR A 79 -3.53 -13.57 -0.87
N ILE A 80 -4.62 -12.84 -0.68
CA ILE A 80 -4.66 -11.66 0.19
C ILE A 80 -4.36 -12.03 1.65
N SER A 81 -4.95 -13.12 2.15
CA SER A 81 -4.72 -13.57 3.53
C SER A 81 -3.25 -13.82 3.83
N GLU A 82 -2.56 -14.50 2.93
CA GLU A 82 -1.16 -14.86 3.12
C GLU A 82 -0.23 -13.65 2.95
N LEU A 83 -0.52 -12.73 2.02
CA LEU A 83 0.23 -11.48 1.91
C LEU A 83 0.13 -10.63 3.18
N VAL A 84 -1.08 -10.48 3.69
CA VAL A 84 -1.32 -9.74 4.94
C VAL A 84 -0.61 -10.43 6.10
N ALA A 85 -0.62 -11.77 6.17
CA ALA A 85 0.08 -12.51 7.22
C ALA A 85 1.60 -12.29 7.18
N ILE A 86 2.23 -12.33 5.99
CA ILE A 86 3.67 -12.08 5.84
C ILE A 86 4.01 -10.64 6.20
N MET A 87 3.30 -9.65 5.66
CA MET A 87 3.56 -8.24 5.96
C MET A 87 3.38 -7.95 7.45
N ARG A 88 2.28 -8.45 8.05
CA ARG A 88 1.97 -8.25 9.47
C ARG A 88 2.98 -8.91 10.41
N ASN A 89 3.66 -9.96 9.98
CA ASN A 89 4.68 -10.62 10.78
C ASN A 89 5.96 -9.79 10.94
N HIS A 90 6.11 -8.70 10.19
CA HIS A 90 7.29 -7.85 10.28
C HIS A 90 7.11 -6.75 11.33
N PRO A 91 8.05 -6.56 12.30
CA PRO A 91 7.87 -5.62 13.42
C PRO A 91 7.81 -4.15 12.99
N LYS A 92 8.34 -3.82 11.81
CA LYS A 92 8.34 -2.45 11.27
C LYS A 92 7.12 -2.14 10.40
N VAL A 93 6.22 -3.10 10.16
CA VAL A 93 4.98 -2.79 9.44
C VAL A 93 4.13 -1.81 10.26
N ASN A 94 3.76 -0.71 9.64
CA ASN A 94 2.91 0.30 10.26
C ASN A 94 1.47 0.19 9.73
N GLU A 95 1.33 0.04 8.43
CA GLU A 95 0.03 0.05 7.77
C GLU A 95 -0.03 -0.98 6.64
N ILE A 96 -1.18 -1.63 6.47
CA ILE A 96 -1.47 -2.52 5.35
C ILE A 96 -2.81 -2.13 4.77
N SER A 97 -2.86 -1.95 3.44
CA SER A 97 -4.06 -1.65 2.68
C SER A 97 -4.32 -2.69 1.61
N ILE A 98 -5.60 -2.91 1.30
CA ILE A 98 -6.07 -3.86 0.29
C ILE A 98 -6.96 -3.09 -0.69
N GLU A 99 -6.55 -3.05 -1.95
CA GLU A 99 -7.29 -2.36 -3.01
C GLU A 99 -7.49 -3.31 -4.20
N GLY A 100 -8.62 -4.00 -4.22
CA GLY A 100 -8.88 -5.05 -5.20
C GLY A 100 -7.98 -6.27 -5.00
N ASP A 101 -7.10 -6.53 -5.95
CA ASP A 101 -6.04 -7.54 -5.91
C ASP A 101 -4.66 -6.99 -5.51
N CYS A 102 -4.56 -5.69 -5.36
CA CYS A 102 -3.37 -5.06 -4.83
C CYS A 102 -3.37 -5.09 -3.30
N VAL A 103 -2.27 -5.57 -2.72
CA VAL A 103 -1.98 -5.45 -1.29
C VAL A 103 -0.70 -4.64 -1.14
N TRP A 104 -0.76 -3.59 -0.35
CA TRP A 104 0.41 -2.77 -0.12
C TRP A 104 0.56 -2.40 1.36
N GLY A 105 1.79 -2.13 1.76
CA GLY A 105 2.09 -1.77 3.14
C GLY A 105 3.13 -0.67 3.24
N ILE A 106 3.06 0.06 4.36
CA ILE A 106 4.05 1.04 4.79
C ILE A 106 4.83 0.46 5.97
N PHE A 107 6.15 0.63 5.91
CA PHE A 107 7.09 0.16 6.91
C PHE A 107 7.84 1.35 7.50
N ASP A 108 7.94 1.39 8.83
CA ASP A 108 8.72 2.41 9.55
C ASP A 108 10.21 2.09 9.40
N THR A 109 10.83 2.76 8.45
CA THR A 109 12.23 2.56 8.06
C THR A 109 12.98 3.89 8.09
N PRO A 110 13.21 4.46 9.29
CA PRO A 110 13.85 5.77 9.44
C PRO A 110 15.30 5.78 8.93
N TYR A 111 15.97 4.63 8.92
CA TYR A 111 17.35 4.48 8.50
C TYR A 111 17.48 3.63 7.24
N GLN A 112 18.52 3.91 6.46
CA GLN A 112 18.78 3.17 5.23
C GLN A 112 18.98 1.66 5.44
N ILE A 113 19.57 1.25 6.55
CA ILE A 113 19.78 -0.15 6.89
C ILE A 113 18.46 -0.92 7.09
N ASP A 114 17.38 -0.22 7.42
CA ASP A 114 16.06 -0.81 7.62
C ASP A 114 15.41 -1.27 6.31
N ILE A 115 15.97 -0.86 5.17
CA ILE A 115 15.46 -1.23 3.85
C ILE A 115 15.61 -2.73 3.61
N ASP A 116 16.67 -3.35 4.15
CA ASP A 116 16.91 -4.79 4.04
C ASP A 116 15.75 -5.60 4.62
N ASP A 117 15.08 -5.09 5.65
CA ASP A 117 13.90 -5.70 6.24
C ASP A 117 12.72 -5.76 5.25
N VAL A 118 12.54 -4.71 4.44
CA VAL A 118 11.48 -4.69 3.41
C VAL A 118 11.82 -5.63 2.26
N PHE A 119 13.11 -5.79 1.94
CA PHE A 119 13.57 -6.80 0.99
C PHE A 119 13.24 -8.21 1.47
N GLU A 120 13.44 -8.51 2.75
CA GLU A 120 13.10 -9.80 3.30
C GLU A 120 11.60 -10.10 3.18
N VAL A 121 10.74 -9.12 3.45
CA VAL A 121 9.29 -9.25 3.26
C VAL A 121 8.96 -9.54 1.79
N ALA A 122 9.53 -8.80 0.84
CA ALA A 122 9.32 -9.00 -0.58
C ALA A 122 9.77 -10.39 -1.06
N TYR A 123 10.93 -10.86 -0.59
CA TYR A 123 11.44 -12.20 -0.88
C TYR A 123 10.54 -13.31 -0.33
N ARG A 124 10.07 -13.17 0.91
CA ARG A 124 9.13 -14.12 1.53
C ARG A 124 7.82 -14.19 0.75
N ILE A 125 7.32 -13.04 0.26
CA ILE A 125 6.13 -12.99 -0.59
C ILE A 125 6.40 -13.73 -1.91
N SER A 126 7.52 -13.50 -2.56
CA SER A 126 7.89 -14.21 -3.80
C SER A 126 7.88 -15.73 -3.59
N SER A 127 8.53 -16.22 -2.54
CA SER A 127 8.55 -17.64 -2.20
C SER A 127 7.15 -18.20 -1.87
N LEU A 128 6.30 -17.39 -1.23
CA LEU A 128 4.92 -17.79 -0.97
C LEU A 128 4.13 -18.00 -2.26
N ILE A 129 4.31 -17.13 -3.27
CA ILE A 129 3.59 -17.26 -4.55
C ILE A 129 3.93 -18.60 -5.22
N ASP A 130 5.17 -19.06 -5.16
CA ASP A 130 5.56 -20.38 -5.69
C ASP A 130 4.81 -21.50 -4.97
N VAL A 131 4.77 -21.46 -3.64
CA VAL A 131 4.01 -22.44 -2.83
C VAL A 131 2.52 -22.40 -3.14
N LEU A 132 1.97 -21.19 -3.28
CA LEU A 132 0.55 -21.00 -3.61
C LEU A 132 0.24 -21.59 -5.00
N ASN A 133 1.08 -21.33 -6.00
CA ASN A 133 0.94 -21.83 -7.36
C ASN A 133 0.93 -23.37 -7.40
N ILE A 134 1.79 -24.05 -6.62
CA ILE A 134 1.75 -25.50 -6.49
C ILE A 134 0.38 -25.99 -5.96
N LYS A 135 -0.19 -25.27 -4.99
CA LYS A 135 -1.50 -25.63 -4.41
C LYS A 135 -2.67 -25.32 -5.37
N LEU A 136 -2.58 -24.22 -6.13
CA LEU A 136 -3.58 -23.85 -7.14
C LEU A 136 -3.58 -24.86 -8.29
N ARG A 137 -2.40 -25.24 -8.80
CA ARG A 137 -2.23 -26.24 -9.86
C ARG A 137 -2.85 -27.59 -9.49
N LYS A 138 -2.65 -28.07 -8.26
CA LYS A 138 -3.27 -29.30 -7.76
C LYS A 138 -4.80 -29.28 -7.75
N ARG A 139 -5.41 -28.09 -7.85
CA ARG A 139 -6.87 -27.90 -7.92
C ARG A 139 -7.37 -27.51 -9.31
N ASN A 140 -6.51 -27.56 -10.32
CA ASN A 140 -6.78 -27.08 -11.67
C ASN A 140 -7.22 -25.58 -11.70
N TYR A 141 -6.70 -24.77 -10.78
CA TYR A 141 -6.87 -23.33 -10.77
C TYR A 141 -5.70 -22.65 -11.46
N SER A 142 -5.95 -21.44 -11.99
CA SER A 142 -4.89 -20.62 -12.60
C SER A 142 -3.81 -20.29 -11.57
N GLU A 143 -2.57 -20.40 -12.01
CA GLU A 143 -1.42 -19.89 -11.28
C GLU A 143 -1.42 -18.36 -11.28
N LEU A 144 -0.86 -17.76 -10.25
CA LEU A 144 -0.72 -16.33 -10.11
C LEU A 144 0.69 -15.90 -10.49
N THR A 145 0.77 -14.83 -11.25
CA THR A 145 1.98 -14.04 -11.42
C THR A 145 1.75 -12.71 -10.75
N VAL A 146 2.68 -12.24 -9.95
CA VAL A 146 2.56 -10.97 -9.25
C VAL A 146 3.71 -10.02 -9.59
N GLY A 147 3.43 -8.73 -9.60
CA GLY A 147 4.43 -7.70 -9.53
C GLY A 147 4.67 -7.32 -8.07
N ILE A 148 5.92 -7.11 -7.70
CA ILE A 148 6.32 -6.61 -6.39
C ILE A 148 7.16 -5.36 -6.62
N GLY A 149 6.77 -4.25 -6.01
CA GLY A 149 7.48 -2.98 -6.12
C GLY A 149 7.70 -2.37 -4.74
N ALA A 150 8.93 -1.99 -4.44
CA ALA A 150 9.27 -1.32 -3.20
C ALA A 150 10.02 -0.01 -3.47
N SER A 151 9.79 0.98 -2.64
CA SER A 151 10.49 2.26 -2.67
C SER A 151 10.71 2.75 -1.23
N TYR A 152 11.80 3.48 -1.04
CA TYR A 152 12.15 4.14 0.22
C TYR A 152 12.29 5.64 0.00
N GLY A 153 11.85 6.44 0.97
CA GLY A 153 11.99 7.88 0.86
C GLY A 153 11.21 8.64 1.93
N SER A 154 11.04 9.94 1.69
CA SER A 154 10.22 10.80 2.53
C SER A 154 8.77 10.82 2.02
N SER A 155 7.83 10.77 2.95
CA SER A 155 6.40 10.91 2.66
C SER A 155 5.74 11.81 3.69
N LEU A 156 4.83 12.65 3.24
CA LEU A 156 3.98 13.46 4.12
C LEU A 156 2.72 12.66 4.45
N LEU A 157 2.52 12.43 5.73
CA LEU A 157 1.39 11.73 6.31
C LEU A 157 0.35 12.74 6.79
N ILE A 158 -0.88 12.64 6.28
CA ILE A 158 -2.01 13.47 6.68
C ILE A 158 -3.25 12.64 6.93
N LYS A 159 -4.16 13.15 7.74
CA LYS A 159 -5.53 12.65 7.85
C LYS A 159 -6.43 13.44 6.91
N SER A 160 -7.06 12.76 5.96
CA SER A 160 -7.93 13.40 4.98
C SER A 160 -9.29 12.71 4.93
N GLY A 161 -10.29 13.43 4.44
CA GLY A 161 -11.68 12.98 4.37
C GLY A 161 -12.64 14.09 4.74
N TYR A 162 -13.87 13.71 5.13
CA TYR A 162 -14.89 14.68 5.53
C TYR A 162 -15.08 14.64 7.05
N LYS A 163 -14.58 15.66 7.74
CA LYS A 163 -14.68 15.81 9.20
C LYS A 163 -16.13 15.65 9.68
N GLY A 164 -16.36 14.76 10.65
CA GLY A 164 -17.69 14.48 11.20
C GLY A 164 -18.52 13.44 10.45
N SER A 165 -18.10 12.98 9.25
CA SER A 165 -18.83 11.97 8.47
C SER A 165 -18.47 10.53 8.85
N GLY A 166 -17.39 10.31 9.60
CA GLY A 166 -16.79 8.99 9.80
C GLY A 166 -16.01 8.48 8.56
N ILE A 167 -16.01 9.25 7.46
CA ILE A 167 -15.29 8.92 6.23
C ILE A 167 -13.99 9.70 6.20
N ASN A 168 -12.92 9.08 6.71
CA ASN A 168 -11.57 9.64 6.70
C ASN A 168 -10.54 8.52 6.70
N GLU A 169 -9.37 8.81 6.16
CA GLU A 169 -8.27 7.87 6.04
C GLU A 169 -6.94 8.61 6.20
N VAL A 170 -5.91 7.87 6.55
CA VAL A 170 -4.54 8.35 6.48
C VAL A 170 -4.08 8.32 5.02
N VAL A 171 -3.53 9.42 4.56
CA VAL A 171 -3.06 9.59 3.18
C VAL A 171 -1.57 9.86 3.19
N TRP A 172 -0.85 9.09 2.38
CA TRP A 172 0.59 9.18 2.20
C TRP A 172 0.90 9.97 0.93
N LEU A 173 1.42 11.18 1.08
CA LEU A 173 1.70 12.10 -0.02
C LEU A 173 3.20 12.12 -0.33
N GLY A 174 3.53 12.14 -1.62
CA GLY A 174 4.89 12.20 -2.11
C GLY A 174 5.18 11.17 -3.19
N THR A 175 6.42 11.10 -3.64
CA THR A 175 6.82 10.22 -4.75
C THR A 175 6.96 8.76 -4.33
N LEU A 176 7.22 8.51 -3.04
CA LEU A 176 7.47 7.19 -2.46
C LEU A 176 6.41 6.15 -2.88
N VAL A 177 5.15 6.42 -2.55
CA VAL A 177 4.03 5.49 -2.79
C VAL A 177 3.80 5.30 -4.29
N SER A 178 3.83 6.40 -5.07
CA SER A 178 3.65 6.35 -6.51
C SER A 178 4.78 5.61 -7.22
N GLU A 179 6.00 5.70 -6.73
CA GLU A 179 7.16 4.97 -7.26
C GLU A 179 7.08 3.49 -6.97
N ALA A 180 6.75 3.09 -5.73
CA ALA A 180 6.55 1.70 -5.38
C ALA A 180 5.43 1.06 -6.22
N ALA A 181 4.30 1.77 -6.40
CA ALA A 181 3.20 1.31 -7.24
C ALA A 181 3.62 1.18 -8.73
N LYS A 182 4.38 2.14 -9.29
CA LYS A 182 4.92 2.05 -10.65
C LYS A 182 5.86 0.87 -10.82
N LEU A 183 6.78 0.65 -9.86
CA LEU A 183 7.71 -0.48 -9.89
C LEU A 183 6.95 -1.80 -9.83
N CYS A 184 5.93 -1.88 -9.00
CA CYS A 184 4.99 -3.00 -9.00
C CYS A 184 4.38 -3.20 -10.40
N GLY A 185 4.03 -2.15 -11.13
CA GLY A 185 3.50 -2.18 -12.50
C GLY A 185 4.46 -2.68 -13.57
N TYR A 186 5.76 -2.45 -13.45
CA TYR A 186 6.75 -2.80 -14.49
C TYR A 186 7.12 -4.29 -14.58
N GLY A 187 6.55 -5.14 -13.81
CA GLY A 187 6.88 -6.52 -13.50
C GLY A 187 7.07 -7.54 -14.62
N ASN A 188 7.86 -7.27 -15.64
CA ASN A 188 8.33 -8.30 -16.60
C ASN A 188 9.85 -8.52 -16.59
N LYS A 189 10.60 -7.85 -15.74
CA LYS A 189 12.05 -8.02 -15.61
C LYS A 189 12.50 -7.68 -14.19
N LEU A 190 13.38 -8.52 -13.67
CA LEU A 190 14.20 -8.21 -12.51
C LEU A 190 14.99 -6.93 -12.82
N TRP A 191 14.62 -5.80 -12.26
CA TRP A 191 15.41 -4.58 -12.37
C TRP A 191 16.07 -4.31 -11.04
N LEU A 192 17.36 -4.54 -11.02
CA LEU A 192 18.23 -4.12 -9.95
C LEU A 192 18.44 -2.60 -10.02
N ILE A 193 18.05 -1.89 -8.98
CA ILE A 193 18.69 -0.81 -8.25
C ILE A 193 19.61 0.11 -9.06
N THR A 194 19.26 1.36 -9.16
CA THR A 194 20.19 2.45 -9.44
C THR A 194 20.56 3.23 -8.19
N LYS A 195 21.80 3.58 -8.11
CA LYS A 195 22.64 4.03 -6.99
C LYS A 195 22.25 5.30 -6.22
N SER A 196 21.09 5.90 -6.35
CA SER A 196 20.83 7.09 -5.55
C SER A 196 19.63 7.00 -4.58
N TRP A 197 18.72 6.06 -4.81
CA TRP A 197 17.57 5.82 -3.93
C TRP A 197 17.07 4.41 -4.18
N PHE A 198 17.07 3.55 -3.18
CA PHE A 198 16.69 2.14 -3.30
C PHE A 198 15.28 1.98 -3.90
N ARG A 199 15.23 1.32 -5.06
CA ARG A 199 13.99 0.90 -5.72
C ARG A 199 14.15 -0.53 -6.17
N MET A 200 13.16 -1.35 -5.90
CA MET A 200 13.19 -2.77 -6.26
C MET A 200 11.89 -3.21 -6.92
N CYS A 201 12.04 -4.02 -7.96
CA CYS A 201 10.93 -4.70 -8.60
C CYS A 201 11.26 -6.18 -8.73
N PHE A 202 10.36 -7.06 -8.26
CA PHE A 202 10.45 -8.50 -8.44
C PHE A 202 9.29 -9.02 -9.28
N MET A 203 9.59 -10.08 -10.01
CA MET A 203 8.59 -10.98 -10.58
C MET A 203 8.81 -12.39 -10.09
N THR A 204 7.71 -13.06 -9.79
CA THR A 204 7.66 -14.51 -9.68
C THR A 204 7.38 -15.07 -11.07
N THR A 205 8.16 -16.03 -11.50
CA THR A 205 7.94 -16.81 -12.73
C THR A 205 6.93 -17.92 -12.50
#